data_ac06ab602f1320013ed098d8867559b4
#
_entry.id   ac06ab602f1320013ed098d8867559b4
#
_cell.length_a   1.000
_cell.length_b   1.000
_cell.length_c   1.000
_cell.angle_alpha   90.00
_cell.angle_beta   90.00
_cell.angle_gamma   90.00
#
_symmetry.space_group_name_H-M   'P 1'
#
loop_
_entity.id
_entity.type
_entity.pdbx_description
1 polymer ?
#
loop_
_entity_poly.entity_id
_entity_poly.type
_entity_poly.pdbx_seq_one_letter_code
_entity_poly.pdbx_strand_id
1 'polypeptide(L)'
;MTAAHSAKQGGYFLLVGATAAAVHFAVLALAVESAGVPPLSANLIAFAVAFCISFVGHYRLTFRASGAHWRDSVLRWLAVSLTGFAANQALFALGLAWLGAAYYLPLWFAVTLAVTAFSFIAGKYWAFHAKPPPLRSGGGLGRGCENPRSDDTP
;
A
#
# COMPACT_ATOMS: atom_id res chain seq x y z
N MET A 1 -17.16 5.83 11.85
CA MET A 1 -16.24 6.63 10.99
C MET A 1 -17.09 7.32 9.94
N THR A 2 -17.08 8.64 9.86
CA THR A 2 -17.92 9.39 8.92
C THR A 2 -17.32 9.34 7.50
N ALA A 3 -18.18 9.31 6.47
CA ALA A 3 -17.77 9.29 5.05
C ALA A 3 -16.75 10.39 4.70
N ALA A 4 -16.87 11.56 5.33
CA ALA A 4 -15.94 12.69 5.17
C ALA A 4 -14.51 12.37 5.67
N HIS A 5 -14.36 11.54 6.70
CA HIS A 5 -13.05 11.13 7.21
C HIS A 5 -12.34 10.18 6.23
N SER A 6 -13.08 9.23 5.66
CA SER A 6 -12.56 8.32 4.64
C SER A 6 -12.16 9.04 3.34
N ALA A 7 -12.92 10.05 2.92
CA ALA A 7 -12.59 10.84 1.73
C ALA A 7 -11.29 11.64 1.91
N LYS A 8 -11.07 12.25 3.08
CA LYS A 8 -9.81 12.96 3.40
C LYS A 8 -8.61 12.02 3.43
N GLN A 9 -8.75 10.83 4.02
CA GLN A 9 -7.69 9.82 4.01
C GLN A 9 -7.33 9.37 2.59
N GLY A 10 -8.34 9.13 1.74
CA GLY A 10 -8.13 8.82 0.33
C GLY A 10 -7.41 9.92 -0.43
N GLY A 11 -7.77 11.19 -0.18
CA GLY A 11 -7.10 12.34 -0.78
C GLY A 11 -5.63 12.45 -0.38
N TYR A 12 -5.29 12.28 0.90
CA TYR A 12 -3.89 12.26 1.36
C TYR A 12 -3.12 11.07 0.79
N PHE A 13 -3.75 9.90 0.69
CA PHE A 13 -3.12 8.73 0.09
C PHE A 13 -2.72 8.98 -1.37
N LEU A 14 -3.62 9.53 -2.17
CA LEU A 14 -3.35 9.86 -3.57
C LEU A 14 -2.28 10.95 -3.71
N LEU A 15 -2.33 11.98 -2.88
CA LEU A 15 -1.34 13.07 -2.90
C LEU A 15 0.05 12.56 -2.58
N VAL A 16 0.21 11.76 -1.53
CA VAL A 16 1.50 11.16 -1.15
C VAL A 16 2.01 10.24 -2.24
N GLY A 17 1.14 9.39 -2.81
CA GLY A 17 1.50 8.49 -3.91
C GLY A 17 1.96 9.24 -5.16
N ALA A 18 1.23 10.29 -5.57
CA ALA A 18 1.59 11.13 -6.71
C ALA A 18 2.92 11.88 -6.48
N THR A 19 3.14 12.41 -5.27
CA THR A 19 4.39 13.07 -4.90
C THR A 19 5.57 12.09 -4.97
N ALA A 20 5.40 10.89 -4.41
CA ALA A 20 6.45 9.86 -4.46
C ALA A 20 6.77 9.43 -5.90
N ALA A 21 5.76 9.27 -6.76
CA ALA A 21 5.95 8.95 -8.16
C ALA A 21 6.67 10.08 -8.92
N ALA A 22 6.31 11.33 -8.68
CA ALA A 22 6.98 12.49 -9.28
C ALA A 22 8.46 12.58 -8.86
N VAL A 23 8.75 12.34 -7.58
CA VAL A 23 10.14 12.31 -7.08
C VAL A 23 10.91 11.13 -7.66
N HIS A 24 10.30 9.95 -7.75
CA HIS A 24 10.93 8.78 -8.39
C HIS A 24 11.34 9.12 -9.84
N PHE A 25 10.41 9.67 -10.61
CA PHE A 25 10.66 10.09 -12.00
C PHE A 25 11.82 11.11 -12.08
N ALA A 26 11.78 12.16 -11.25
CA ALA A 26 12.81 13.19 -11.25
C ALA A 26 14.18 12.63 -10.88
N VAL A 27 14.29 11.78 -9.86
CA VAL A 27 15.56 11.16 -9.44
C VAL A 27 16.07 10.21 -10.52
N LEU A 28 15.20 9.41 -11.14
CA LEU A 28 15.57 8.54 -12.26
C LEU A 28 16.16 9.33 -13.42
N ALA A 29 15.45 10.37 -13.87
CA ALA A 29 15.91 11.21 -14.97
C ALA A 29 17.24 11.92 -14.64
N LEU A 30 17.35 12.54 -13.47
CA LEU A 30 18.58 13.21 -13.04
C LEU A 30 19.77 12.24 -12.93
N ALA A 31 19.56 11.05 -12.38
CA ALA A 31 20.63 10.06 -12.25
C ALA A 31 21.14 9.58 -13.62
N VAL A 32 20.25 9.36 -14.58
CA VAL A 32 20.63 8.92 -15.93
C VAL A 32 21.23 10.07 -16.73
N GLU A 33 20.57 11.23 -16.79
CA GLU A 33 20.94 12.31 -17.71
C GLU A 33 22.09 13.16 -17.18
N SER A 34 22.16 13.39 -15.87
CA SER A 34 23.21 14.27 -15.29
C SER A 34 24.39 13.50 -14.72
N ALA A 35 24.18 12.28 -14.21
CA ALA A 35 25.24 11.49 -13.57
C ALA A 35 25.69 10.27 -14.42
N GLY A 36 25.06 10.01 -15.58
CA GLY A 36 25.39 8.87 -16.44
C GLY A 36 25.15 7.50 -15.81
N VAL A 37 24.31 7.42 -14.79
CA VAL A 37 24.01 6.15 -14.10
C VAL A 37 23.16 5.26 -15.02
N PRO A 38 23.50 3.97 -15.16
CA PRO A 38 22.68 3.06 -15.96
C PRO A 38 21.21 3.04 -15.47
N PRO A 39 20.22 2.99 -16.39
CA PRO A 39 18.80 3.13 -16.03
C PRO A 39 18.30 2.18 -14.93
N LEU A 40 18.77 0.93 -14.92
CA LEU A 40 18.39 -0.04 -13.89
C LEU A 40 18.89 0.35 -12.49
N SER A 41 20.13 0.84 -12.40
CA SER A 41 20.71 1.31 -11.14
C SER A 41 20.06 2.62 -10.69
N ALA A 42 19.80 3.52 -11.65
CA ALA A 42 19.10 4.78 -11.40
C ALA A 42 17.67 4.52 -10.88
N ASN A 43 16.97 3.52 -11.43
CA ASN A 43 15.63 3.13 -10.95
C ASN A 43 15.64 2.62 -9.50
N LEU A 44 16.68 1.88 -9.10
CA LEU A 44 16.86 1.44 -7.72
C LEU A 44 17.09 2.62 -6.75
N ILE A 45 17.94 3.57 -7.14
CA ILE A 45 18.19 4.79 -6.35
C ILE A 45 16.90 5.61 -6.23
N ALA A 46 16.21 5.81 -7.34
CA ALA A 46 14.95 6.54 -7.38
C ALA A 46 13.87 5.89 -6.51
N PHE A 47 13.80 4.55 -6.51
CA PHE A 47 12.91 3.81 -5.61
C PHE A 47 13.24 4.05 -4.14
N ALA A 48 14.50 3.98 -3.74
CA ALA A 48 14.88 4.19 -2.35
C ALA A 48 14.48 5.58 -1.84
N VAL A 49 14.69 6.62 -2.66
CA VAL A 49 14.29 7.99 -2.33
C VAL A 49 12.76 8.13 -2.26
N ALA A 50 12.04 7.63 -3.27
CA ALA A 50 10.59 7.68 -3.32
C ALA A 50 9.95 6.89 -2.18
N PHE A 51 10.54 5.73 -1.79
CA PHE A 51 10.10 4.95 -0.64
C PHE A 51 10.15 5.75 0.65
N CYS A 52 11.25 6.45 0.92
CA CYS A 52 11.37 7.27 2.13
C CYS A 52 10.29 8.36 2.18
N ILE A 53 10.04 9.05 1.06
CA ILE A 53 9.01 10.08 0.96
C ILE A 53 7.61 9.50 1.15
N SER A 54 7.33 8.39 0.45
CA SER A 54 6.06 7.68 0.53
C SER A 54 5.79 7.20 1.96
N PHE A 55 6.77 6.55 2.59
CA PHE A 55 6.62 6.07 3.96
C PHE A 55 6.34 7.21 4.95
N VAL A 56 7.16 8.26 4.95
CA VAL A 56 6.98 9.41 5.87
C VAL A 56 5.64 10.09 5.62
N GLY A 57 5.26 10.27 4.36
CA GLY A 57 3.99 10.88 3.99
C GLY A 57 2.80 10.04 4.46
N HIS A 58 2.78 8.76 4.19
CA HIS A 58 1.70 7.87 4.64
C HIS A 58 1.65 7.73 6.15
N TYR A 59 2.78 7.58 6.82
CA TYR A 59 2.83 7.47 8.26
C TYR A 59 2.29 8.72 8.96
N ARG A 60 2.68 9.92 8.48
CA ARG A 60 2.29 11.20 9.11
C ARG A 60 0.88 11.67 8.73
N LEU A 61 0.47 11.46 7.48
CA LEU A 61 -0.77 12.04 6.95
C LEU A 61 -1.92 11.04 6.87
N THR A 62 -1.64 9.79 6.44
CA THR A 62 -2.68 8.80 6.18
C THR A 62 -2.99 7.96 7.42
N PHE A 63 -1.97 7.54 8.18
CA PHE A 63 -2.10 6.57 9.27
C PHE A 63 -1.84 7.14 10.66
N ARG A 64 -1.80 8.46 10.80
CA ARG A 64 -1.54 9.14 12.09
C ARG A 64 -2.46 8.67 13.23
N ALA A 65 -3.68 8.27 12.93
CA ALA A 65 -4.69 7.84 13.90
C ALA A 65 -4.66 6.32 14.21
N SER A 66 -3.81 5.53 13.55
CA SER A 66 -3.83 4.06 13.69
C SER A 66 -3.19 3.54 14.98
N GLY A 67 -2.43 4.37 15.70
CA GLY A 67 -1.72 3.95 16.92
C GLY A 67 -0.64 2.87 16.69
N ALA A 68 -0.41 2.47 15.44
CA ALA A 68 0.55 1.43 15.10
C ALA A 68 1.99 1.88 15.36
N HIS A 69 2.81 0.96 15.90
CA HIS A 69 4.22 1.24 16.16
C HIS A 69 4.94 1.50 14.83
N TRP A 70 5.76 2.56 14.76
CA TRP A 70 6.38 2.99 13.50
C TRP A 70 7.25 1.88 12.85
N ARG A 71 7.94 1.06 13.66
CA ARG A 71 8.80 -0.04 13.18
C ARG A 71 7.99 -1.11 12.44
N ASP A 72 6.85 -1.51 13.00
CA ASP A 72 5.98 -2.52 12.37
C ASP A 72 5.35 -1.97 11.10
N SER A 73 5.01 -0.69 11.11
CA SER A 73 4.47 0.00 9.94
C SER A 73 5.49 0.10 8.82
N VAL A 74 6.76 0.44 9.11
CA VAL A 74 7.81 0.55 8.09
C VAL A 74 8.14 -0.81 7.49
N LEU A 75 8.23 -1.88 8.30
CA LEU A 75 8.52 -3.21 7.80
C LEU A 75 7.43 -3.75 6.87
N ARG A 76 6.16 -3.57 7.25
CA ARG A 76 5.03 -3.97 6.38
C ARG A 76 4.98 -3.15 5.10
N TRP A 77 5.16 -1.84 5.20
CA TRP A 77 5.19 -0.95 4.04
C TRP A 77 6.35 -1.28 3.10
N LEU A 78 7.53 -1.56 3.67
CA LEU A 78 8.71 -1.99 2.92
C LEU A 78 8.46 -3.31 2.18
N ALA A 79 7.88 -4.31 2.84
CA ALA A 79 7.59 -5.60 2.21
C ALA A 79 6.65 -5.46 1.00
N VAL A 80 5.56 -4.71 1.16
CA VAL A 80 4.61 -4.46 0.06
C VAL A 80 5.27 -3.66 -1.07
N SER A 81 6.04 -2.61 -0.73
CA SER A 81 6.72 -1.77 -1.71
C SER A 81 7.82 -2.52 -2.46
N LEU A 82 8.59 -3.37 -1.77
CA LEU A 82 9.62 -4.20 -2.41
C LEU A 82 9.03 -5.22 -3.38
N THR A 83 7.90 -5.83 -3.05
CA THR A 83 7.22 -6.78 -3.95
C THR A 83 6.78 -6.07 -5.25
N GLY A 84 6.13 -4.92 -5.13
CA GLY A 84 5.72 -4.12 -6.28
C GLY A 84 6.92 -3.62 -7.09
N PHE A 85 7.98 -3.18 -6.41
CA PHE A 85 9.21 -2.72 -7.05
C PHE A 85 9.96 -3.85 -7.77
N ALA A 86 10.04 -5.05 -7.18
CA ALA A 86 10.68 -6.19 -7.82
C ALA A 86 10.01 -6.56 -9.15
N ALA A 87 8.68 -6.55 -9.20
CA ALA A 87 7.92 -6.74 -10.45
C ALA A 87 8.20 -5.62 -11.46
N ASN A 88 8.19 -4.35 -10.99
CA ASN A 88 8.51 -3.19 -11.83
C ASN A 88 9.93 -3.29 -12.40
N GLN A 89 10.91 -3.58 -11.55
CA GLN A 89 12.32 -3.68 -11.95
C GLN A 89 12.56 -4.82 -12.97
N ALA A 90 11.92 -5.98 -12.78
CA ALA A 90 12.02 -7.08 -13.72
C ALA A 90 11.45 -6.73 -15.10
N LEU A 91 10.25 -6.14 -15.14
CA LEU A 91 9.63 -5.68 -16.39
C LEU A 91 10.43 -4.56 -17.05
N PHE A 92 10.97 -3.64 -16.26
CA PHE A 92 11.81 -2.56 -16.75
C PHE A 92 13.12 -3.09 -17.37
N ALA A 93 13.76 -4.07 -16.69
CA ALA A 93 14.95 -4.74 -17.21
C ALA A 93 14.69 -5.45 -18.54
N LEU A 94 13.61 -6.22 -18.62
CA LEU A 94 13.19 -6.89 -19.85
C LEU A 94 12.94 -5.88 -20.98
N GLY A 95 12.20 -4.81 -20.68
CA GLY A 95 11.92 -3.77 -21.66
C GLY A 95 13.17 -3.06 -22.16
N LEU A 96 14.14 -2.75 -21.29
CA LEU A 96 15.42 -2.17 -21.68
C LEU A 96 16.25 -3.11 -22.57
N ALA A 97 16.21 -4.41 -22.28
CA ALA A 97 16.89 -5.41 -23.11
C ALA A 97 16.32 -5.50 -24.53
N TRP A 98 15.03 -5.23 -24.70
CA TRP A 98 14.35 -5.30 -26.00
C TRP A 98 14.37 -3.98 -26.77
N LEU A 99 14.17 -2.85 -26.09
CA LEU A 99 14.00 -1.53 -26.71
C LEU A 99 15.27 -0.67 -26.65
N GLY A 100 16.22 -1.03 -25.76
CA GLY A 100 17.44 -0.27 -25.54
C GLY A 100 17.28 0.85 -24.52
N ALA A 101 18.43 1.28 -23.97
CA ALA A 101 18.48 2.27 -22.88
C ALA A 101 17.98 3.67 -23.28
N ALA A 102 17.95 4.00 -24.57
CA ALA A 102 17.46 5.29 -25.06
C ALA A 102 15.97 5.52 -24.74
N TYR A 103 15.19 4.43 -24.56
CA TYR A 103 13.76 4.51 -24.28
C TYR A 103 13.41 4.36 -22.79
N TYR A 104 14.35 4.56 -21.89
CA TYR A 104 14.15 4.29 -20.47
C TYR A 104 12.99 5.08 -19.83
N LEU A 105 12.78 6.36 -20.18
CA LEU A 105 11.70 7.17 -19.61
C LEU A 105 10.30 6.69 -20.04
N PRO A 106 9.97 6.59 -21.34
CA PRO A 106 8.66 6.10 -21.75
C PRO A 106 8.42 4.66 -21.30
N LEU A 107 9.45 3.82 -21.28
CA LEU A 107 9.37 2.45 -20.78
C LEU A 107 9.09 2.41 -19.29
N TRP A 108 9.80 3.20 -18.49
CA TRP A 108 9.55 3.31 -17.05
C TRP A 108 8.11 3.72 -16.77
N PHE A 109 7.61 4.72 -17.49
CA PHE A 109 6.23 5.18 -17.32
C PHE A 109 5.21 4.08 -17.66
N ALA A 110 5.39 3.39 -18.79
CA ALA A 110 4.51 2.31 -19.23
C ALA A 110 4.52 1.13 -18.24
N VAL A 111 5.69 0.71 -17.76
CA VAL A 111 5.84 -0.38 -16.79
C VAL A 111 5.21 0.01 -15.45
N THR A 112 5.46 1.22 -14.97
CA THR A 112 4.91 1.70 -13.70
C THR A 112 3.38 1.76 -13.77
N LEU A 113 2.81 2.23 -14.87
CA LEU A 113 1.36 2.26 -15.06
C LEU A 113 0.77 0.84 -15.11
N ALA A 114 1.41 -0.08 -15.84
CA ALA A 114 0.96 -1.47 -15.95
C ALA A 114 0.99 -2.19 -14.59
N VAL A 115 2.09 -2.06 -13.84
CA VAL A 115 2.21 -2.65 -12.48
C VAL A 115 1.19 -2.05 -11.52
N THR A 116 0.97 -0.74 -11.58
CA THR A 116 -0.02 -0.06 -10.73
C THR A 116 -1.44 -0.52 -11.05
N ALA A 117 -1.81 -0.60 -12.33
CA ALA A 117 -3.12 -1.07 -12.78
C ALA A 117 -3.34 -2.54 -12.37
N PHE A 118 -2.35 -3.41 -12.59
CA PHE A 118 -2.41 -4.81 -12.18
C PHE A 118 -2.56 -4.96 -10.67
N SER A 119 -1.76 -4.22 -9.89
CA SER A 119 -1.82 -4.24 -8.42
C SER A 119 -3.17 -3.75 -7.90
N PHE A 120 -3.75 -2.73 -8.52
CA PHE A 120 -5.09 -2.25 -8.19
C PHE A 120 -6.17 -3.31 -8.48
N ILE A 121 -6.11 -3.93 -9.66
CA ILE A 121 -7.07 -4.98 -10.07
C ILE A 121 -6.94 -6.20 -9.15
N ALA A 122 -5.72 -6.68 -8.92
CA ALA A 122 -5.46 -7.81 -8.04
C ALA A 122 -5.94 -7.53 -6.61
N GLY A 123 -5.63 -6.35 -6.07
CA GLY A 123 -6.09 -5.91 -4.75
C GLY A 123 -7.61 -5.85 -4.65
N LYS A 124 -8.28 -5.33 -5.69
CA LYS A 124 -9.74 -5.27 -5.75
C LYS A 124 -10.38 -6.66 -5.70
N TYR A 125 -9.88 -7.60 -6.49
CA TYR A 125 -10.42 -8.97 -6.51
C TYR A 125 -10.10 -9.72 -5.22
N TRP A 126 -8.93 -9.52 -4.63
CA TRP A 126 -8.52 -10.19 -3.39
C TRP A 126 -9.22 -9.62 -2.16
N ALA A 127 -9.38 -8.30 -2.07
CA ALA A 127 -10.05 -7.64 -0.94
C ALA A 127 -11.56 -7.93 -0.88
N PHE A 128 -12.22 -8.16 -2.03
CA PHE A 128 -13.64 -8.49 -2.06
C PHE A 128 -13.95 -9.98 -1.85
N HIS A 129 -12.93 -10.86 -1.79
CA HIS A 129 -13.05 -12.25 -1.36
C HIS A 129 -12.76 -12.44 0.13
N ALA A 130 -13.00 -11.41 0.96
CA ALA A 130 -12.95 -11.57 2.41
C ALA A 130 -13.93 -12.68 2.82
N LYS A 131 -13.42 -13.76 3.42
CA LYS A 131 -14.24 -14.79 4.05
C LYS A 131 -15.29 -14.13 4.94
N PRO A 132 -16.58 -14.53 4.86
CA PRO A 132 -17.56 -14.06 5.81
C PRO A 132 -17.03 -14.34 7.23
N PRO A 133 -17.27 -13.42 8.20
CA PRO A 133 -16.85 -13.65 9.57
C PRO A 133 -17.41 -15.00 10.03
N PRO A 134 -16.65 -15.79 10.78
CA PRO A 134 -17.15 -17.07 11.31
C PRO A 134 -18.47 -16.78 12.04
N LEU A 135 -19.50 -17.54 11.68
CA LEU A 135 -20.77 -17.48 12.36
C LEU A 135 -20.47 -17.62 13.86
N ARG A 136 -20.81 -16.60 14.61
CA ARG A 136 -20.75 -16.66 16.06
C ARG A 136 -21.56 -17.87 16.47
N SER A 137 -20.89 -18.96 16.80
CA SER A 137 -21.46 -20.13 17.40
C SER A 137 -22.31 -19.66 18.59
N GLY A 138 -23.61 -19.77 18.47
CA GLY A 138 -24.56 -19.47 19.52
C GLY A 138 -24.42 -20.48 20.65
N GLY A 139 -23.43 -20.25 21.50
CA GLY A 139 -23.27 -20.98 22.77
C GLY A 139 -23.90 -20.15 23.88
N GLY A 140 -25.11 -20.42 24.18
CA GLY A 140 -25.77 -19.74 25.31
C GLY A 140 -27.22 -20.03 25.47
N LEU A 141 -27.62 -21.29 25.25
CA LEU A 141 -28.86 -21.80 25.84
C LEU A 141 -28.58 -22.25 27.28
N GLY A 142 -29.25 -21.65 28.20
CA GLY A 142 -29.51 -22.26 29.50
C GLY A 142 -28.74 -21.68 30.66
N ARG A 143 -29.27 -20.61 31.24
CA ARG A 143 -29.39 -20.59 32.71
C ARG A 143 -30.71 -19.95 33.07
N GLY A 144 -31.49 -20.79 33.73
CA GLY A 144 -32.87 -20.65 34.09
C GLY A 144 -33.18 -19.39 34.89
N CYS A 145 -34.35 -18.93 34.61
CA CYS A 145 -35.14 -18.12 35.52
C CYS A 145 -35.43 -18.95 36.74
N GLU A 146 -34.63 -18.84 37.77
CA GLU A 146 -34.99 -19.23 39.12
C GLU A 146 -35.74 -18.06 39.71
N ASN A 147 -37.05 -18.22 39.75
CA ASN A 147 -38.00 -17.34 40.42
C ASN A 147 -37.92 -17.59 41.93
N PRO A 148 -37.51 -16.64 42.76
CA PRO A 148 -37.69 -16.79 44.18
C PRO A 148 -39.16 -16.50 44.51
N ARG A 149 -39.87 -17.58 44.80
CA ARG A 149 -41.23 -17.55 45.31
C ARG A 149 -41.23 -16.87 46.67
N SER A 150 -41.99 -15.80 46.75
CA SER A 150 -42.57 -15.24 47.92
C SER A 150 -43.11 -16.32 48.84
N ASP A 151 -42.68 -16.33 50.09
CA ASP A 151 -43.45 -16.84 51.18
C ASP A 151 -43.65 -15.71 52.18
N ASP A 152 -44.88 -15.19 52.10
CA ASP A 152 -45.52 -14.42 53.15
C ASP A 152 -46.11 -15.35 54.15
N THR A 153 -46.11 -14.82 55.36
CA THR A 153 -47.10 -15.02 56.46
C THR A 153 -46.72 -15.98 57.58
N PRO A 154 -47.29 -15.69 58.74
CA PRO A 154 -48.04 -14.53 59.23
C PRO A 154 -47.32 -13.70 60.27
#